data_cf4dffe3b75db9a97e2d0c874dd54e03
#
_entry.id   cf4dffe3b75db9a97e2d0c874dd54e03
#
_cell.length_a   1.000
_cell.length_b   1.000
_cell.length_c   1.000
_cell.angle_alpha   90.00
_cell.angle_beta   90.00
_cell.angle_gamma   90.00
#
_symmetry.space_group_name_H-M   'P 1'
#
loop_
_entity.id
_entity.type
_entity.pdbx_description
1 polymer ?
#
loop_
_entity_poly.entity_id
_entity_poly.type
_entity_poly.pdbx_seq_one_letter_code
_entity_poly.pdbx_strand_id
1 'polypeptide(L)'
;SYVIGIKPTVDRLYLDKEERIFNSSIKLLANDDAYLEYINIWDPMLNQDGTRMPELFIEDGLHMNKKGYEVWTKKVRESLGKDFNL
;
A
#
# COMPACT_ATOMS: atom_id res chain seq x y z
N SER A 1 -1.48 -10.48 -13.72
CA SER A 1 -2.42 -9.61 -13.00
C SER A 1 -1.80 -9.09 -11.71
N TYR A 2 -2.20 -7.89 -11.30
CA TYR A 2 -1.73 -7.24 -10.09
C TYR A 2 -2.89 -6.91 -9.19
N VAL A 3 -2.67 -7.01 -7.87
CA VAL A 3 -3.59 -6.51 -6.87
C VAL A 3 -2.81 -5.58 -5.93
N ILE A 4 -3.33 -4.37 -5.75
CA ILE A 4 -2.74 -3.37 -4.86
C ILE A 4 -3.43 -3.49 -3.50
N GLY A 5 -2.65 -3.63 -2.43
CA GLY A 5 -3.20 -3.71 -1.08
C GLY A 5 -3.76 -2.38 -0.60
N ILE A 6 -4.34 -2.40 0.59
CA ILE A 6 -4.90 -1.20 1.23
C ILE A 6 -3.75 -0.31 1.71
N LYS A 7 -3.86 1.01 1.50
CA LYS A 7 -2.92 2.00 2.02
C LYS A 7 -3.27 2.36 3.48
N PRO A 8 -2.26 2.64 4.32
CA PRO A 8 -2.49 2.98 5.73
C PRO A 8 -2.88 4.44 5.91
N THR A 9 -4.17 4.75 5.75
CA THR A 9 -4.66 6.13 5.90
C THR A 9 -4.80 6.51 7.38
N VAL A 10 -4.59 7.78 7.70
CA VAL A 10 -4.71 8.27 9.08
C VAL A 10 -6.16 8.22 9.55
N ASP A 11 -7.11 8.54 8.68
CA ASP A 11 -8.54 8.55 9.00
C ASP A 11 -9.07 7.16 9.39
N ARG A 12 -8.44 6.09 8.89
CA ARG A 12 -8.86 4.71 9.13
C ARG A 12 -8.04 3.98 10.19
N LEU A 13 -7.33 4.71 11.06
CA LEU A 13 -6.49 4.10 12.09
C LEU A 13 -7.26 3.11 12.97
N TYR A 14 -8.53 3.38 13.25
CA TYR A 14 -9.37 2.49 14.06
C TYR A 14 -9.64 1.14 13.38
N LEU A 15 -9.36 1.02 12.08
CA LEU A 15 -9.48 -0.23 11.31
C LEU A 15 -8.13 -0.92 11.08
N ASP A 16 -7.09 -0.51 11.79
CA ASP A 16 -5.72 -0.98 11.55
C ASP A 16 -5.63 -2.51 11.54
N LYS A 17 -6.22 -3.16 12.53
CA LYS A 17 -6.18 -4.63 12.63
C LYS A 17 -6.86 -5.29 11.44
N GLU A 18 -8.05 -4.82 11.08
CA GLU A 18 -8.84 -5.36 9.98
C GLU A 18 -8.13 -5.16 8.65
N GLU A 19 -7.52 -4.00 8.45
CA GLU A 19 -6.77 -3.69 7.23
C GLU A 19 -5.54 -4.55 7.08
N ARG A 20 -4.80 -4.79 8.17
CA ARG A 20 -3.63 -5.67 8.16
C ARG A 20 -4.02 -7.11 7.85
N ILE A 21 -5.12 -7.59 8.42
CA ILE A 21 -5.64 -8.93 8.15
C ILE A 21 -6.04 -9.04 6.67
N PHE A 22 -6.74 -8.03 6.15
CA PHE A 22 -7.15 -7.99 4.75
C PHE A 22 -5.94 -8.08 3.82
N ASN A 23 -4.91 -7.24 4.06
CA ASN A 23 -3.70 -7.23 3.24
C ASN A 23 -2.98 -8.58 3.31
N SER A 24 -2.89 -9.19 4.48
CA SER A 24 -2.27 -10.50 4.64
C SER A 24 -3.03 -11.58 3.87
N SER A 25 -4.35 -11.53 3.89
CA SER A 25 -5.20 -12.48 3.16
C SER A 25 -5.00 -12.35 1.64
N ILE A 26 -4.96 -11.13 1.12
CA ILE A 26 -4.74 -10.88 -0.31
C ILE A 26 -3.34 -11.36 -0.71
N LYS A 27 -2.34 -11.10 0.13
CA LYS A 27 -0.97 -11.55 -0.13
C LYS A 27 -0.87 -13.08 -0.22
N LEU A 28 -1.56 -13.78 0.68
CA LEU A 28 -1.60 -15.25 0.66
C LEU A 28 -2.26 -15.78 -0.61
N LEU A 29 -3.38 -15.17 -1.03
CA LEU A 29 -4.05 -15.55 -2.28
C LEU A 29 -3.12 -15.34 -3.48
N ALA A 30 -2.38 -14.23 -3.50
CA ALA A 30 -1.44 -13.95 -4.58
C ALA A 30 -0.29 -14.96 -4.60
N ASN A 31 0.19 -15.41 -3.44
CA ASN A 31 1.25 -16.41 -3.37
C ASN A 31 0.82 -17.77 -3.94
N ASP A 32 -0.46 -18.09 -3.86
CA ASP A 32 -0.99 -19.35 -4.37
C ASP A 32 -1.38 -19.31 -5.85
N ASP A 33 -1.31 -18.11 -6.47
CA ASP A 33 -1.70 -17.91 -7.87
C ASP A 33 -0.50 -17.38 -8.67
N ALA A 34 0.00 -18.20 -9.60
CA ALA A 34 1.16 -17.83 -10.42
C ALA A 34 0.92 -16.61 -11.32
N TYR A 35 -0.34 -16.26 -11.56
CA TYR A 35 -0.71 -15.14 -12.42
C TYR A 35 -1.11 -13.88 -11.65
N LEU A 36 -1.04 -13.91 -10.32
CA LEU A 36 -1.44 -12.79 -9.48
C LEU A 36 -0.26 -12.32 -8.64
N GLU A 37 0.06 -11.03 -8.72
CA GLU A 37 1.13 -10.42 -7.93
C GLU A 37 0.57 -9.36 -7.00
N TYR A 38 0.91 -9.46 -5.72
CA TYR A 38 0.50 -8.50 -4.69
C TYR A 38 1.47 -7.33 -4.64
N ILE A 39 0.95 -6.10 -4.68
CA ILE A 39 1.75 -4.89 -4.51
C ILE A 39 1.53 -4.35 -3.10
N ASN A 40 2.57 -4.40 -2.29
CA ASN A 40 2.55 -3.92 -0.91
C ASN A 40 2.83 -2.42 -0.89
N ILE A 41 1.78 -1.61 -0.67
CA ILE A 41 1.92 -0.17 -0.47
C ILE A 41 1.79 0.20 1.01
N TRP A 42 1.56 -0.77 1.90
CA TRP A 42 1.39 -0.52 3.33
C TRP A 42 2.70 -0.08 3.96
N ASP A 43 3.75 -0.92 3.88
CA ASP A 43 5.02 -0.63 4.52
C ASP A 43 5.70 0.64 4.01
N PRO A 44 5.75 0.92 2.69
CA PRO A 44 6.38 2.16 2.20
C PRO A 44 5.72 3.44 2.69
N MET A 45 4.47 3.37 3.14
CA MET A 45 3.71 4.53 3.61
C MET A 45 3.67 4.64 5.13
N LEU A 46 4.45 3.83 5.84
CA LEU A 46 4.57 3.90 7.31
C LEU A 46 5.93 4.45 7.72
N ASN A 47 5.99 5.05 8.89
CA ASN A 47 7.25 5.37 9.55
C ASN A 47 7.98 4.09 9.94
N GLN A 48 9.27 4.19 10.25
CA GLN A 48 10.07 3.02 10.64
C GLN A 48 9.54 2.30 11.86
N ASP A 49 8.88 3.02 12.75
CA ASP A 49 8.27 2.45 13.97
C ASP A 49 6.89 1.84 13.72
N GLY A 50 6.42 1.83 12.48
CA GLY A 50 5.13 1.27 12.11
C GLY A 50 3.96 2.22 12.25
N THR A 51 4.19 3.47 12.65
CA THR A 51 3.12 4.47 12.75
C THR A 51 2.79 5.06 11.39
N ARG A 52 1.59 5.61 11.27
CA ARG A 52 1.11 6.21 10.02
C ARG A 52 1.73 7.59 9.82
N MET A 53 1.85 7.99 8.54
CA MET A 53 2.51 9.24 8.12
C MET A 53 1.47 10.28 7.71
N PRO A 54 1.05 11.20 8.62
CA PRO A 54 0.06 12.22 8.27
C PRO A 54 0.50 13.12 7.11
N GLU A 55 1.81 13.34 6.95
CA GLU A 55 2.36 14.18 5.89
C GLU A 55 2.13 13.64 4.48
N LEU A 56 1.62 12.43 4.33
CA LEU A 56 1.28 11.86 3.02
C LEU A 56 -0.16 12.13 2.61
N PHE A 57 -0.96 12.74 3.49
CA PHE A 57 -2.40 12.92 3.27
C PHE A 57 -2.80 14.37 3.38
N ILE A 58 -3.94 14.72 2.75
CA ILE A 58 -4.55 16.04 2.94
C ILE A 58 -5.28 16.08 4.29
N GLU A 59 -5.97 17.17 4.59
CA GLU A 59 -6.57 17.41 5.90
C GLU A 59 -7.52 16.32 6.37
N ASP A 60 -8.18 15.60 5.43
CA ASP A 60 -9.13 14.54 5.78
C ASP A 60 -8.45 13.25 6.29
N GLY A 61 -7.12 13.16 6.19
CA GLY A 61 -6.38 11.98 6.60
C GLY A 61 -6.70 10.73 5.79
N LEU A 62 -7.39 10.88 4.67
CA LEU A 62 -7.85 9.78 3.83
C LEU A 62 -7.30 9.84 2.40
N HIS A 63 -7.37 11.00 1.77
CA HIS A 63 -6.86 11.18 0.41
C HIS A 63 -5.39 11.59 0.45
N MET A 64 -4.59 10.99 -0.43
CA MET A 64 -3.16 11.31 -0.52
C MET A 64 -2.94 12.72 -1.09
N ASN A 65 -1.95 13.41 -0.52
CA ASN A 65 -1.45 14.65 -1.12
C ASN A 65 -0.39 14.29 -2.18
N LYS A 66 0.29 15.30 -2.74
CA LYS A 66 1.32 15.08 -3.76
C LYS A 66 2.41 14.12 -3.28
N LYS A 67 2.88 14.30 -2.04
CA LYS A 67 3.93 13.45 -1.46
C LYS A 67 3.46 12.01 -1.31
N GLY A 68 2.22 11.80 -0.88
CA GLY A 68 1.63 10.47 -0.77
C GLY A 68 1.54 9.78 -2.12
N TYR A 69 1.09 10.50 -3.14
CA TYR A 69 1.05 9.96 -4.51
C TYR A 69 2.44 9.63 -5.04
N GLU A 70 3.46 10.40 -4.71
CA GLU A 70 4.83 10.11 -5.12
C GLU A 70 5.33 8.78 -4.53
N VAL A 71 5.07 8.54 -3.24
CA VAL A 71 5.43 7.29 -2.57
C VAL A 71 4.69 6.12 -3.20
N TRP A 72 3.38 6.26 -3.36
CA TRP A 72 2.51 5.23 -3.94
C TRP A 72 2.93 4.89 -5.37
N THR A 73 3.11 5.93 -6.19
CA THR A 73 3.48 5.77 -7.61
C THR A 73 4.84 5.08 -7.75
N LYS A 74 5.81 5.48 -6.92
CA LYS A 74 7.14 4.87 -6.93
C LYS A 74 7.06 3.37 -6.66
N LYS A 75 6.29 2.98 -5.65
CA LYS A 75 6.16 1.55 -5.31
C LYS A 75 5.46 0.76 -6.41
N VAL A 76 4.40 1.30 -6.98
CA VAL A 76 3.69 0.66 -8.09
C VAL A 76 4.60 0.50 -9.30
N ARG A 77 5.35 1.55 -9.67
CA ARG A 77 6.29 1.49 -10.79
C ARG A 77 7.39 0.46 -10.55
N GLU A 78 7.93 0.39 -9.35
CA GLU A 78 8.96 -0.61 -9.03
C GLU A 78 8.41 -2.03 -9.22
N SER A 79 7.18 -2.27 -8.81
CA SER A 79 6.54 -3.57 -8.96
C SER A 79 6.26 -3.91 -10.41
N LEU A 80 5.75 -2.95 -11.19
CA LEU A 80 5.49 -3.14 -12.62
C LEU A 80 6.79 -3.24 -13.42
N GLY A 81 7.81 -2.47 -13.03
CA GLY A 81 9.09 -2.44 -13.73
C GLY A 81 9.81 -3.78 -13.78
N LYS A 82 9.58 -4.64 -12.81
CA LYS A 82 10.14 -5.99 -12.79
C LYS A 82 9.68 -6.82 -13.99
N ASP A 83 8.42 -6.62 -14.40
CA ASP A 83 7.80 -7.42 -15.47
C ASP A 83 7.85 -6.74 -16.83
N PHE A 84 7.85 -5.41 -16.84
CA PHE A 84 7.75 -4.63 -18.08
C PHE A 84 9.00 -3.84 -18.42
N ASN A 85 10.04 -3.97 -17.61
CA ASN A 85 11.33 -3.30 -17.82
C ASN A 85 11.19 -1.78 -17.98
N LEU A 86 10.38 -1.18 -17.12
CA LEU A 86 10.14 0.27 -17.12
C LEU A 86 11.27 1.05 -16.45
#